data_bef5893ac09d1ffb1bda00886826f8ae
#
_entry.id   bef5893ac09d1ffb1bda00886826f8ae
#
_cell.length_a   1.000
_cell.length_b   1.000
_cell.length_c   1.000
_cell.angle_alpha   90.00
_cell.angle_beta   90.00
_cell.angle_gamma   90.00
#
_symmetry.space_group_name_H-M   'P 1'
#
loop_
_entity.id
_entity.type
_entity.pdbx_description
1 polymer ?
#
loop_
_entity_poly.entity_id
_entity_poly.type
_entity_poly.pdbx_seq_one_letter_code
_entity_poly.pdbx_strand_id
1 'polypeptide(L)'
;MVAPRVGVASFVGRVRSEGLRFMESLSLVTKAEAKCDLPIRALQFGEGNFLRGFIDWMIFKANQKGLFNGRVLALQCTPRGRVVPKLKAQDGLYTTILHGVDEKGAEHEEIEVINTIAAALNPYEAWEPVLAAAMSPELKFVFSNTTEAGITYAPEQAFNTDVCPETYPGKLTAILHERFKAGLPGLWVVPCELLDNNGTLLKEIVLKHAAEQGLGVDFEQYVKTQCRFINTLVDRVVSGYPKDNAAEVEAKLGYKDELMTCGETFHFLALEGDEEVSRELPFAAAGLNVVVAPDITPYRLRKVRILNGTHTSNVPAAFLAGLDTVDQMMSDPVTGKFARSVIYDEIIPAVNLDKEMLVSFADDVVKRFSDPSM
;
A
#
# COMPACT_ATOMS: atom_id res chain seq x y z
N MET A 1 20.40 24.50 -2.06
CA MET A 1 20.78 24.07 -0.69
C MET A 1 20.38 22.63 -0.56
N VAL A 2 21.34 21.72 -0.49
CA VAL A 2 21.10 20.27 -0.42
C VAL A 2 20.72 19.97 1.03
N ALA A 3 19.54 19.42 1.25
CA ALA A 3 19.14 18.92 2.56
C ALA A 3 20.06 17.75 2.96
N PRO A 4 20.49 17.66 4.22
CA PRO A 4 21.36 16.59 4.64
C PRO A 4 20.62 15.25 4.58
N ARG A 5 21.25 14.26 3.97
CA ARG A 5 20.86 12.86 4.08
C ARG A 5 20.93 12.46 5.54
N VAL A 6 19.80 12.26 6.19
CA VAL A 6 19.74 11.65 7.52
C VAL A 6 19.98 10.15 7.33
N GLY A 7 21.24 9.76 7.41
CA GLY A 7 21.58 8.34 7.34
C GLY A 7 21.33 7.66 8.67
N VAL A 8 20.68 6.52 8.68
CA VAL A 8 20.48 5.62 9.83
C VAL A 8 21.79 5.29 10.55
N ALA A 9 22.93 5.42 9.87
CA ALA A 9 24.27 5.16 10.42
C ALA A 9 24.68 6.05 11.62
N SER A 10 24.08 7.23 11.81
CA SER A 10 24.41 8.09 12.96
C SER A 10 23.68 7.72 14.25
N PHE A 11 22.63 6.89 14.15
CA PHE A 11 21.78 6.50 15.28
C PHE A 11 22.35 5.31 16.06
N VAL A 12 23.03 4.39 15.40
CA VAL A 12 23.59 3.17 16.00
C VAL A 12 24.75 3.45 16.99
N GLY A 13 25.35 4.65 16.94
CA GLY A 13 26.50 5.02 17.76
C GLY A 13 26.20 5.43 19.21
N ARG A 14 24.93 5.65 19.60
CA ARG A 14 24.56 6.18 20.93
C ARG A 14 24.12 5.15 21.98
N VAL A 15 23.97 3.88 21.64
CA VAL A 15 23.40 2.86 22.54
C VAL A 15 24.47 1.88 23.06
N ARG A 16 25.64 2.36 23.46
CA ARG A 16 26.60 1.54 24.21
C ARG A 16 26.97 2.19 25.53
N SER A 17 26.13 2.00 26.54
CA SER A 17 26.53 1.84 27.94
C SER A 17 25.33 1.64 28.87
N GLU A 18 25.39 0.53 29.63
CA GLU A 18 24.79 0.28 30.93
C GLU A 18 23.30 -0.10 31.04
N GLY A 19 23.08 -1.36 31.47
CA GLY A 19 21.99 -1.79 32.33
C GLY A 19 20.61 -1.81 31.69
N LEU A 20 19.84 -2.84 31.92
CA LEU A 20 18.40 -3.01 31.57
C LEU A 20 17.61 -1.67 31.55
N ARG A 21 17.80 -0.86 30.55
CA ARG A 21 16.90 0.25 30.24
C ARG A 21 15.75 -0.33 29.44
N PHE A 22 14.52 -0.08 29.88
CA PHE A 22 13.34 -0.25 29.05
C PHE A 22 13.60 0.51 27.75
N MET A 23 13.58 -0.19 26.59
CA MET A 23 13.69 0.48 25.29
C MET A 23 12.52 1.47 25.15
N GLU A 24 12.83 2.68 24.76
CA GLU A 24 11.84 3.72 24.51
C GLU A 24 11.03 3.40 23.25
N SER A 25 9.83 3.93 23.17
CA SER A 25 9.02 3.80 21.96
C SER A 25 9.61 4.63 20.82
N LEU A 26 9.36 4.24 19.58
CA LEU A 26 9.80 4.91 18.37
C LEU A 26 9.51 6.42 18.39
N SER A 27 8.31 6.82 18.81
CA SER A 27 7.91 8.23 18.85
C SER A 27 8.77 9.07 19.83
N LEU A 28 9.20 8.50 20.95
CA LEU A 28 10.07 9.21 21.91
C LEU A 28 11.50 9.36 21.40
N VAL A 29 12.01 8.35 20.68
CA VAL A 29 13.39 8.33 20.18
C VAL A 29 13.56 9.19 18.93
N THR A 30 12.59 9.21 18.04
CA THR A 30 12.71 9.77 16.67
C THR A 30 11.81 10.95 16.39
N LYS A 31 10.89 11.32 17.30
CA LYS A 31 9.85 12.34 17.06
C LYS A 31 10.40 13.66 16.49
N ALA A 32 11.51 14.16 17.03
CA ALA A 32 12.09 15.42 16.57
C ALA A 32 12.75 15.30 15.21
N GLU A 33 13.38 14.16 14.90
CA GLU A 33 14.11 13.91 13.66
C GLU A 33 13.17 13.48 12.51
N ALA A 34 12.06 12.78 12.86
CA ALA A 34 11.08 12.31 11.90
C ALA A 34 9.91 13.29 11.70
N LYS A 35 9.99 14.51 12.27
CA LYS A 35 8.92 15.50 12.16
C LYS A 35 8.64 15.83 10.69
N CYS A 36 7.34 15.81 10.35
CA CYS A 36 6.85 16.16 9.02
C CYS A 36 5.63 17.08 9.18
N ASP A 37 5.73 18.30 8.70
CA ASP A 37 4.67 19.34 8.81
C ASP A 37 3.88 19.50 7.51
N LEU A 38 4.00 18.56 6.57
CA LEU A 38 3.25 18.58 5.31
C LEU A 38 1.74 18.41 5.56
N PRO A 39 0.88 19.01 4.72
CA PRO A 39 -0.57 18.94 4.87
C PRO A 39 -1.10 17.52 4.62
N ILE A 40 -2.28 17.22 5.15
CA ILE A 40 -3.02 16.01 4.81
C ILE A 40 -3.61 16.19 3.41
N ARG A 41 -3.11 15.43 2.45
CA ARG A 41 -3.58 15.43 1.06
C ARG A 41 -4.32 14.16 0.66
N ALA A 42 -4.28 13.13 1.50
CA ALA A 42 -4.94 11.86 1.23
C ALA A 42 -5.72 11.33 2.44
N LEU A 43 -6.91 10.79 2.18
CA LEU A 43 -7.55 9.82 3.05
C LEU A 43 -7.09 8.42 2.66
N GLN A 44 -6.93 7.55 3.63
CA GLN A 44 -6.54 6.18 3.39
C GLN A 44 -7.46 5.22 4.12
N PHE A 45 -8.25 4.44 3.38
CA PHE A 45 -9.05 3.37 3.93
C PHE A 45 -8.23 2.08 4.03
N GLY A 46 -7.80 1.80 5.23
CA GLY A 46 -6.88 0.71 5.58
C GLY A 46 -5.61 1.25 6.22
N GLU A 47 -5.33 0.75 7.39
CA GLU A 47 -4.16 1.05 8.20
C GLU A 47 -3.22 -0.15 8.32
N GLY A 48 -3.47 -1.17 7.48
CA GLY A 48 -2.76 -2.45 7.49
C GLY A 48 -1.33 -2.39 6.96
N ASN A 49 -0.62 -3.51 7.11
CA ASN A 49 0.78 -3.63 6.70
C ASN A 49 1.00 -3.29 5.23
N PHE A 50 0.07 -3.71 4.34
CA PHE A 50 0.25 -3.51 2.91
C PHE A 50 0.36 -2.03 2.54
N LEU A 51 -0.63 -1.19 2.91
CA LEU A 51 -0.56 0.24 2.59
C LEU A 51 0.62 0.92 3.25
N ARG A 52 0.95 0.55 4.50
CA ARG A 52 2.12 1.10 5.19
C ARG A 52 3.44 0.75 4.49
N GLY A 53 3.60 -0.49 4.05
CA GLY A 53 4.79 -0.95 3.33
C GLY A 53 4.78 -0.66 1.83
N PHE A 54 3.74 -0.05 1.28
CA PHE A 54 3.59 0.20 -0.15
C PHE A 54 3.26 1.65 -0.47
N ILE A 55 2.01 2.10 -0.35
CA ILE A 55 1.61 3.47 -0.70
C ILE A 55 2.21 4.51 0.24
N ASP A 56 2.15 4.29 1.55
CA ASP A 56 2.71 5.23 2.52
C ASP A 56 4.23 5.36 2.37
N TRP A 57 4.91 4.24 2.10
CA TRP A 57 6.33 4.22 1.77
C TRP A 57 6.62 4.95 0.44
N MET A 58 5.80 4.78 -0.61
CA MET A 58 5.96 5.52 -1.87
C MET A 58 5.77 7.03 -1.67
N ILE A 59 4.78 7.44 -0.89
CA ILE A 59 4.56 8.85 -0.53
C ILE A 59 5.77 9.38 0.24
N PHE A 60 6.31 8.61 1.20
CA PHE A 60 7.52 8.98 1.93
C PHE A 60 8.70 9.23 0.98
N LYS A 61 8.98 8.32 0.07
CA LYS A 61 10.04 8.46 -0.94
C LYS A 61 9.81 9.69 -1.84
N ALA A 62 8.58 9.94 -2.25
CA ALA A 62 8.22 11.10 -3.07
C ALA A 62 8.34 12.42 -2.26
N ASN A 63 7.99 12.42 -0.98
CA ASN A 63 8.16 13.57 -0.08
C ASN A 63 9.64 13.90 0.14
N GLN A 64 10.50 12.90 0.27
CA GLN A 64 11.96 13.11 0.38
C GLN A 64 12.55 13.87 -0.82
N LYS A 65 11.88 13.79 -1.98
CA LYS A 65 12.24 14.49 -3.22
C LYS A 65 11.43 15.77 -3.45
N GLY A 66 10.54 16.14 -2.52
CA GLY A 66 9.68 17.32 -2.63
C GLY A 66 8.64 17.23 -3.74
N LEU A 67 8.23 16.01 -4.11
CA LEU A 67 7.33 15.79 -5.26
C LEU A 67 5.86 15.64 -4.86
N PHE A 68 5.52 14.81 -3.86
CA PHE A 68 4.13 14.62 -3.45
C PHE A 68 3.67 15.72 -2.48
N ASN A 69 4.52 16.12 -1.54
CA ASN A 69 4.31 17.20 -0.59
C ASN A 69 3.01 17.05 0.23
N GLY A 70 2.77 15.88 0.76
CA GLY A 70 1.54 15.60 1.51
C GLY A 70 1.65 14.39 2.41
N ARG A 71 0.72 14.31 3.35
CA ARG A 71 0.57 13.21 4.32
C ARG A 71 -0.81 12.58 4.21
N VAL A 72 -0.98 11.50 4.95
CA VAL A 72 -2.16 10.63 4.93
C VAL A 72 -2.91 10.74 6.25
N LEU A 73 -4.23 10.78 6.20
CA LEU A 73 -5.12 10.44 7.31
C LEU A 73 -5.58 9.00 7.14
N ALA A 74 -5.09 8.10 8.00
CA ALA A 74 -5.46 6.69 7.96
C ALA A 74 -6.80 6.44 8.65
N LEU A 75 -7.67 5.67 8.01
CA LEU A 75 -9.01 5.34 8.48
C LEU A 75 -9.15 3.83 8.70
N GLN A 76 -9.58 3.44 9.88
CA GLN A 76 -9.87 2.05 10.22
C GLN A 76 -11.03 1.51 9.37
N CYS A 77 -10.85 0.34 8.76
CA CYS A 77 -11.85 -0.23 7.86
C CYS A 77 -12.86 -1.15 8.54
N THR A 78 -12.58 -1.65 9.73
CA THR A 78 -13.46 -2.58 10.46
C THR A 78 -13.68 -2.12 11.90
N PRO A 79 -14.86 -2.40 12.50
CA PRO A 79 -15.13 -1.96 13.88
C PRO A 79 -14.16 -2.52 14.94
N ARG A 80 -13.49 -3.64 14.62
CA ARG A 80 -12.60 -4.37 15.55
C ARG A 80 -11.11 -4.17 15.26
N GLY A 81 -10.73 -3.20 14.43
CA GLY A 81 -9.34 -2.88 14.13
C GLY A 81 -8.53 -2.51 15.38
N ARG A 82 -7.24 -2.85 15.40
CA ARG A 82 -6.35 -2.62 16.55
C ARG A 82 -5.13 -1.77 16.20
N VAL A 83 -5.04 -1.30 14.97
CA VAL A 83 -3.86 -0.57 14.48
C VAL A 83 -3.94 0.92 14.82
N VAL A 84 -5.14 1.52 14.75
CA VAL A 84 -5.34 2.96 15.05
C VAL A 84 -4.81 3.36 16.43
N PRO A 85 -5.09 2.63 17.54
CA PRO A 85 -4.50 2.97 18.83
C PRO A 85 -2.96 2.97 18.83
N LYS A 86 -2.34 2.03 18.13
CA LYS A 86 -0.88 1.94 18.01
C LYS A 86 -0.31 3.10 17.19
N LEU A 87 -0.95 3.46 16.06
CA LEU A 87 -0.57 4.62 15.27
C LEU A 87 -0.65 5.91 16.10
N LYS A 88 -1.72 6.07 16.91
CA LYS A 88 -1.85 7.21 17.83
C LYS A 88 -0.73 7.23 18.89
N ALA A 89 -0.38 6.07 19.44
CA ALA A 89 0.67 5.96 20.45
C ALA A 89 2.06 6.25 19.90
N GLN A 90 2.28 6.03 18.61
CA GLN A 90 3.56 6.26 17.90
C GLN A 90 3.56 7.54 17.05
N ASP A 91 2.61 8.46 17.23
CA ASP A 91 2.49 9.71 16.46
C ASP A 91 2.46 9.48 14.92
N GLY A 92 1.90 8.35 14.47
CA GLY A 92 1.84 7.95 13.07
C GLY A 92 3.15 7.37 12.51
N LEU A 93 4.20 7.29 13.34
CA LEU A 93 5.52 6.75 12.93
C LEU A 93 5.53 5.23 12.98
N TYR A 94 6.28 4.63 12.07
CA TYR A 94 6.60 3.20 12.07
C TYR A 94 7.83 2.93 11.20
N THR A 95 8.46 1.79 11.43
CA THR A 95 9.65 1.37 10.68
C THR A 95 9.25 0.40 9.57
N THR A 96 9.72 0.66 8.35
CA THR A 96 9.77 -0.34 7.28
C THR A 96 11.13 -1.00 7.26
N ILE A 97 11.13 -2.33 7.08
CA ILE A 97 12.32 -3.18 6.97
C ILE A 97 12.14 -3.98 5.68
N LEU A 98 12.86 -3.57 4.65
CA LEU A 98 12.71 -4.17 3.32
C LEU A 98 13.95 -4.99 2.99
N HIS A 99 13.72 -6.24 2.64
CA HIS A 99 14.75 -7.18 2.25
C HIS A 99 14.71 -7.45 0.75
N GLY A 100 15.85 -7.79 0.18
CA GLY A 100 15.97 -8.17 -1.21
C GLY A 100 17.39 -8.54 -1.56
N VAL A 101 17.57 -8.97 -2.79
CA VAL A 101 18.89 -9.26 -3.36
C VAL A 101 19.20 -8.26 -4.47
N ASP A 102 20.41 -7.77 -4.50
CA ASP A 102 20.88 -6.87 -5.56
C ASP A 102 21.10 -7.63 -6.89
N GLU A 103 21.50 -6.92 -7.93
CA GLU A 103 21.80 -7.50 -9.25
C GLU A 103 22.92 -8.56 -9.21
N LYS A 104 23.75 -8.56 -8.18
CA LYS A 104 24.85 -9.52 -7.98
C LYS A 104 24.47 -10.68 -7.07
N GLY A 105 23.23 -10.70 -6.56
CA GLY A 105 22.72 -11.70 -5.62
C GLY A 105 23.17 -11.47 -4.18
N ALA A 106 23.69 -10.28 -3.84
CA ALA A 106 24.02 -9.95 -2.45
C ALA A 106 22.76 -9.47 -1.72
N GLU A 107 22.56 -9.96 -0.49
CA GLU A 107 21.48 -9.53 0.36
C GLU A 107 21.56 -8.02 0.63
N HIS A 108 20.41 -7.36 0.55
CA HIS A 108 20.25 -5.94 0.80
C HIS A 108 19.08 -5.71 1.75
N GLU A 109 19.29 -4.85 2.74
CA GLU A 109 18.28 -4.46 3.72
C GLU A 109 18.16 -2.95 3.76
N GLU A 110 16.93 -2.44 3.61
CA GLU A 110 16.60 -1.03 3.78
C GLU A 110 15.74 -0.86 5.04
N ILE A 111 16.19 -0.03 5.98
CA ILE A 111 15.45 0.29 7.21
C ILE A 111 15.16 1.78 7.21
N GLU A 112 13.87 2.14 7.26
CA GLU A 112 13.44 3.53 7.23
C GLU A 112 12.30 3.78 8.23
N VAL A 113 12.36 4.91 8.93
CA VAL A 113 11.25 5.40 9.74
C VAL A 113 10.31 6.21 8.86
N ILE A 114 9.11 5.73 8.69
CA ILE A 114 8.08 6.34 7.85
C ILE A 114 7.26 7.33 8.68
N ASN A 115 7.07 8.54 8.15
CA ASN A 115 6.35 9.64 8.78
C ASN A 115 5.17 10.16 7.93
N THR A 116 4.71 9.36 6.99
CA THR A 116 3.65 9.72 6.04
C THR A 116 2.29 9.84 6.72
N ILE A 117 1.99 9.03 7.73
CA ILE A 117 0.72 9.06 8.43
C ILE A 117 0.70 10.27 9.40
N ALA A 118 -0.18 11.24 9.11
CA ALA A 118 -0.36 12.43 9.93
C ALA A 118 -1.20 12.16 11.17
N ALA A 119 -2.24 11.33 11.00
CA ALA A 119 -3.16 10.92 12.04
C ALA A 119 -3.88 9.63 11.63
N ALA A 120 -4.51 8.99 12.60
CA ALA A 120 -5.35 7.82 12.36
C ALA A 120 -6.67 7.95 13.12
N LEU A 121 -7.79 7.64 12.46
CA LEU A 121 -9.13 7.71 13.01
C LEU A 121 -9.86 6.37 12.88
N ASN A 122 -10.71 6.10 13.88
CA ASN A 122 -11.70 5.04 13.80
C ASN A 122 -13.07 5.65 13.44
N PRO A 123 -13.54 5.49 12.19
CA PRO A 123 -14.82 6.08 11.76
C PRO A 123 -16.03 5.57 12.55
N TYR A 124 -15.92 4.38 13.14
CA TYR A 124 -17.01 3.76 13.92
C TYR A 124 -17.11 4.32 15.35
N GLU A 125 -16.04 4.95 15.86
CA GLU A 125 -16.06 5.67 17.15
C GLU A 125 -16.51 7.11 16.96
N ALA A 126 -16.07 7.77 15.86
CA ALA A 126 -16.39 9.15 15.58
C ALA A 126 -16.35 9.40 14.06
N TRP A 127 -17.51 9.63 13.45
CA TRP A 127 -17.63 9.90 12.03
C TRP A 127 -17.40 11.37 11.66
N GLU A 128 -17.85 12.30 12.50
CA GLU A 128 -17.74 13.73 12.28
C GLU A 128 -16.30 14.20 12.03
N PRO A 129 -15.26 13.76 12.76
CA PRO A 129 -13.87 14.13 12.45
C PRO A 129 -13.38 13.66 11.07
N VAL A 130 -13.92 12.54 10.56
CA VAL A 130 -13.61 12.05 9.22
C VAL A 130 -14.21 12.98 8.17
N LEU A 131 -15.48 13.38 8.34
CA LEU A 131 -16.13 14.34 7.46
C LEU A 131 -15.45 15.71 7.53
N ALA A 132 -15.07 16.18 8.72
CA ALA A 132 -14.34 17.43 8.89
C ALA A 132 -13.00 17.42 8.11
N ALA A 133 -12.24 16.33 8.20
CA ALA A 133 -11.01 16.16 7.42
C ALA A 133 -11.29 16.11 5.91
N ALA A 134 -12.40 15.48 5.51
CA ALA A 134 -12.81 15.41 4.12
C ALA A 134 -13.17 16.80 3.53
N MET A 135 -13.50 17.78 4.36
CA MET A 135 -13.80 19.16 3.92
C MET A 135 -12.55 20.02 3.68
N SER A 136 -11.35 19.49 3.93
CA SER A 136 -10.11 20.21 3.64
C SER A 136 -9.98 20.49 2.13
N PRO A 137 -9.66 21.72 1.71
CA PRO A 137 -9.34 22.03 0.32
C PRO A 137 -8.01 21.40 -0.14
N GLU A 138 -7.11 21.08 0.79
CA GLU A 138 -5.83 20.39 0.52
C GLU A 138 -6.02 18.90 0.18
N LEU A 139 -7.16 18.32 0.58
CA LEU A 139 -7.44 16.92 0.32
C LEU A 139 -7.71 16.68 -1.16
N LYS A 140 -6.94 15.77 -1.75
CA LYS A 140 -7.02 15.46 -3.17
C LYS A 140 -7.17 13.96 -3.45
N PHE A 141 -6.63 13.09 -2.60
CA PHE A 141 -6.53 11.67 -2.88
C PHE A 141 -7.31 10.82 -1.88
N VAL A 142 -7.77 9.68 -2.34
CA VAL A 142 -8.26 8.57 -1.50
C VAL A 142 -7.54 7.31 -1.93
N PHE A 143 -6.76 6.72 -1.04
CA PHE A 143 -6.19 5.39 -1.22
C PHE A 143 -6.99 4.36 -0.43
N SER A 144 -7.03 3.12 -0.88
CA SER A 144 -7.67 2.04 -0.14
C SER A 144 -6.97 0.70 -0.34
N ASN A 145 -7.02 -0.12 0.69
CA ASN A 145 -6.79 -1.56 0.63
C ASN A 145 -7.62 -2.21 1.75
N THR A 146 -8.88 -2.44 1.41
CA THR A 146 -9.91 -2.96 2.32
C THR A 146 -10.14 -4.46 2.12
N THR A 147 -9.23 -5.12 1.42
CA THR A 147 -9.33 -6.45 0.81
C THR A 147 -10.35 -6.48 -0.33
N GLU A 148 -10.36 -7.58 -1.10
CA GLU A 148 -11.31 -7.77 -2.21
C GLU A 148 -12.77 -7.71 -1.74
N ALA A 149 -13.02 -8.17 -0.51
CA ALA A 149 -14.36 -8.13 0.10
C ALA A 149 -14.81 -6.70 0.44
N GLY A 150 -13.91 -5.74 0.56
CA GLY A 150 -14.23 -4.36 0.92
C GLY A 150 -14.82 -3.55 -0.23
N ILE A 151 -14.47 -3.85 -1.48
CA ILE A 151 -15.11 -3.24 -2.67
C ILE A 151 -16.30 -4.10 -3.09
N THR A 152 -17.30 -4.11 -2.24
CA THR A 152 -18.55 -4.85 -2.47
C THR A 152 -19.75 -3.96 -2.17
N TYR A 153 -20.76 -4.03 -3.02
CA TYR A 153 -22.01 -3.34 -2.75
C TYR A 153 -22.80 -4.07 -1.64
N ALA A 154 -23.24 -3.30 -0.65
CA ALA A 154 -24.29 -3.71 0.27
C ALA A 154 -25.21 -2.51 0.53
N PRO A 155 -26.52 -2.74 0.74
CA PRO A 155 -27.45 -1.66 1.08
C PRO A 155 -27.00 -0.93 2.35
N GLU A 156 -27.10 0.39 2.34
CA GLU A 156 -26.78 1.26 3.48
C GLU A 156 -28.06 1.90 4.03
N GLN A 157 -28.03 2.28 5.30
CA GLN A 157 -29.03 3.18 5.85
C GLN A 157 -28.92 4.56 5.17
N ALA A 158 -29.97 5.39 5.30
CA ALA A 158 -29.93 6.74 4.75
C ALA A 158 -28.72 7.50 5.27
N PHE A 159 -27.94 8.05 4.32
CA PHE A 159 -26.73 8.80 4.68
C PHE A 159 -27.08 10.06 5.46
N ASN A 160 -26.45 10.21 6.59
CA ASN A 160 -26.49 11.40 7.42
C ASN A 160 -25.09 11.70 7.98
N THR A 161 -24.91 12.86 8.57
CA THR A 161 -23.63 13.29 9.13
C THR A 161 -23.29 12.66 10.48
N ASP A 162 -24.27 12.03 11.13
CA ASP A 162 -24.13 11.54 12.51
C ASP A 162 -23.76 10.05 12.55
N VAL A 163 -24.07 9.31 11.49
CA VAL A 163 -23.88 7.86 11.44
C VAL A 163 -22.89 7.49 10.34
N CYS A 164 -21.83 6.81 10.75
CA CYS A 164 -20.86 6.25 9.81
C CYS A 164 -21.49 5.13 8.96
N PRO A 165 -21.46 5.20 7.62
CA PRO A 165 -21.88 4.08 6.77
C PRO A 165 -21.10 2.80 7.08
N GLU A 166 -21.73 1.65 6.86
CA GLU A 166 -21.12 0.35 7.21
C GLU A 166 -19.99 -0.03 6.26
N THR A 167 -20.23 0.11 4.95
CA THR A 167 -19.29 -0.32 3.92
C THR A 167 -18.26 0.76 3.58
N TYR A 168 -17.12 0.36 3.01
CA TYR A 168 -16.15 1.31 2.47
C TYR A 168 -16.73 2.14 1.32
N PRO A 169 -17.38 1.56 0.30
CA PRO A 169 -18.00 2.36 -0.75
C PRO A 169 -19.10 3.30 -0.24
N GLY A 170 -19.85 2.90 0.79
CA GLY A 170 -20.82 3.77 1.44
C GLY A 170 -20.17 4.98 2.12
N LYS A 171 -19.08 4.77 2.89
CA LYS A 171 -18.29 5.84 3.50
C LYS A 171 -17.73 6.80 2.44
N LEU A 172 -17.17 6.25 1.36
CA LEU A 172 -16.65 7.06 0.26
C LEU A 172 -17.76 7.88 -0.40
N THR A 173 -18.93 7.29 -0.65
CA THR A 173 -20.09 7.99 -1.22
C THR A 173 -20.54 9.14 -0.33
N ALA A 174 -20.64 8.92 1.00
CA ALA A 174 -21.01 9.96 1.95
C ALA A 174 -19.99 11.11 1.96
N ILE A 175 -18.69 10.82 1.96
CA ILE A 175 -17.61 11.80 1.89
C ILE A 175 -17.71 12.63 0.59
N LEU A 176 -17.86 11.97 -0.56
CA LEU A 176 -17.97 12.67 -1.84
C LEU A 176 -19.23 13.55 -1.91
N HIS A 177 -20.35 13.09 -1.31
CA HIS A 177 -21.57 13.86 -1.26
C HIS A 177 -21.45 15.12 -0.38
N GLU A 178 -20.79 15.01 0.79
CA GLU A 178 -20.53 16.20 1.62
C GLU A 178 -19.63 17.22 0.91
N ARG A 179 -18.58 16.75 0.21
CA ARG A 179 -17.73 17.62 -0.60
C ARG A 179 -18.49 18.30 -1.74
N PHE A 180 -19.36 17.55 -2.43
CA PHE A 180 -20.26 18.12 -3.46
C PHE A 180 -21.14 19.22 -2.90
N LYS A 181 -21.81 18.99 -1.75
CA LYS A 181 -22.64 20.03 -1.09
C LYS A 181 -21.84 21.26 -0.69
N ALA A 182 -20.58 21.10 -0.33
CA ALA A 182 -19.68 22.18 0.01
C ALA A 182 -19.07 22.88 -1.22
N GLY A 183 -19.38 22.44 -2.44
CA GLY A 183 -18.80 23.01 -3.67
C GLY A 183 -17.30 22.73 -3.84
N LEU A 184 -16.75 21.71 -3.17
CA LEU A 184 -15.34 21.35 -3.24
C LEU A 184 -15.06 20.48 -4.48
N PRO A 185 -13.83 20.51 -5.02
CA PRO A 185 -13.43 19.66 -6.13
C PRO A 185 -13.56 18.17 -5.80
N GLY A 186 -13.77 17.34 -6.83
CA GLY A 186 -13.76 15.89 -6.72
C GLY A 186 -12.41 15.34 -6.28
N LEU A 187 -12.42 14.10 -5.81
CA LEU A 187 -11.23 13.40 -5.33
C LEU A 187 -10.70 12.40 -6.37
N TRP A 188 -9.41 12.14 -6.29
CA TRP A 188 -8.71 11.09 -7.01
C TRP A 188 -8.74 9.83 -6.16
N VAL A 189 -9.47 8.82 -6.61
CA VAL A 189 -9.69 7.56 -5.89
C VAL A 189 -8.79 6.48 -6.49
N VAL A 190 -7.87 5.98 -5.69
CA VAL A 190 -6.79 5.08 -6.09
C VAL A 190 -6.88 3.80 -5.24
N PRO A 191 -7.80 2.88 -5.56
CA PRO A 191 -7.92 1.62 -4.82
C PRO A 191 -6.72 0.71 -5.11
N CYS A 192 -6.23 0.02 -4.08
CA CYS A 192 -5.11 -0.92 -4.14
C CYS A 192 -5.55 -2.35 -3.82
N GLU A 193 -6.81 -2.65 -3.92
CA GLU A 193 -7.38 -4.00 -3.78
C GLU A 193 -7.07 -4.85 -5.02
N LEU A 194 -6.85 -6.15 -4.81
CA LEU A 194 -6.51 -7.11 -5.88
C LEU A 194 -7.75 -7.55 -6.67
N LEU A 195 -8.46 -6.57 -7.23
CA LEU A 195 -9.63 -6.76 -8.08
C LEU A 195 -9.38 -6.22 -9.48
N ASP A 196 -9.93 -6.91 -10.46
CA ASP A 196 -9.91 -6.44 -11.85
C ASP A 196 -10.74 -5.16 -11.98
N ASN A 197 -10.16 -4.12 -12.60
CA ASN A 197 -10.81 -2.84 -12.81
C ASN A 197 -11.35 -2.23 -11.49
N ASN A 198 -10.56 -2.32 -10.42
CA ASN A 198 -10.93 -1.94 -9.07
C ASN A 198 -11.47 -0.50 -8.96
N GLY A 199 -10.89 0.46 -9.66
CA GLY A 199 -11.37 1.84 -9.71
C GLY A 199 -12.72 1.97 -10.40
N THR A 200 -12.90 1.29 -11.55
CA THR A 200 -14.16 1.28 -12.29
C THR A 200 -15.27 0.63 -11.46
N LEU A 201 -15.00 -0.53 -10.86
CA LEU A 201 -15.95 -1.23 -10.00
C LEU A 201 -16.36 -0.36 -8.80
N LEU A 202 -15.40 0.27 -8.14
CA LEU A 202 -15.69 1.16 -7.01
C LEU A 202 -16.55 2.36 -7.42
N LYS A 203 -16.27 2.96 -8.59
CA LYS A 203 -17.10 4.04 -9.15
C LYS A 203 -18.55 3.60 -9.40
N GLU A 204 -18.74 2.43 -9.97
CA GLU A 204 -20.07 1.87 -10.21
C GLU A 204 -20.85 1.68 -8.90
N ILE A 205 -20.20 1.17 -7.85
CA ILE A 205 -20.81 1.00 -6.53
C ILE A 205 -21.17 2.36 -5.91
N VAL A 206 -20.29 3.35 -5.99
CA VAL A 206 -20.56 4.73 -5.51
C VAL A 206 -21.77 5.32 -6.23
N LEU A 207 -21.87 5.19 -7.56
CA LEU A 207 -23.02 5.67 -8.33
C LEU A 207 -24.30 4.91 -7.98
N LYS A 208 -24.20 3.62 -7.70
CA LYS A 208 -25.34 2.82 -7.24
C LYS A 208 -25.85 3.31 -5.88
N HIS A 209 -24.95 3.57 -4.92
CA HIS A 209 -25.31 4.19 -3.64
C HIS A 209 -25.97 5.57 -3.85
N ALA A 210 -25.40 6.39 -4.75
CA ALA A 210 -25.97 7.71 -5.07
C ALA A 210 -27.42 7.62 -5.55
N ALA A 211 -27.71 6.70 -6.46
CA ALA A 211 -29.06 6.48 -7.00
C ALA A 211 -30.01 5.96 -5.92
N GLU A 212 -29.63 4.96 -5.14
CA GLU A 212 -30.49 4.35 -4.13
C GLU A 212 -30.75 5.27 -2.92
N GLN A 213 -29.79 6.11 -2.58
CA GLN A 213 -29.92 7.13 -1.53
C GLN A 213 -30.62 8.41 -2.03
N GLY A 214 -30.97 8.49 -3.33
CA GLY A 214 -31.61 9.66 -3.90
C GLY A 214 -30.79 10.94 -3.82
N LEU A 215 -29.45 10.86 -3.96
CA LEU A 215 -28.54 12.01 -3.79
C LEU A 215 -28.59 13.02 -4.95
N GLY A 216 -29.33 12.71 -6.02
CA GLY A 216 -29.62 13.60 -7.14
C GLY A 216 -28.64 13.47 -8.30
N VAL A 217 -29.17 13.85 -9.50
CA VAL A 217 -28.42 13.72 -10.77
C VAL A 217 -27.18 14.63 -10.83
N ASP A 218 -27.19 15.76 -10.15
CA ASP A 218 -26.04 16.68 -10.11
C ASP A 218 -24.87 16.08 -9.33
N PHE A 219 -25.16 15.34 -8.25
CA PHE A 219 -24.13 14.59 -7.54
C PHE A 219 -23.58 13.43 -8.37
N GLU A 220 -24.46 12.69 -9.06
CA GLU A 220 -23.97 11.64 -9.97
C GLU A 220 -23.07 12.23 -11.06
N GLN A 221 -23.43 13.40 -11.60
CA GLN A 221 -22.61 14.09 -12.59
C GLN A 221 -21.25 14.54 -12.00
N TYR A 222 -21.24 15.05 -10.77
CA TYR A 222 -19.99 15.36 -10.05
C TYR A 222 -19.09 14.13 -9.91
N VAL A 223 -19.63 12.96 -9.51
CA VAL A 223 -18.87 11.71 -9.41
C VAL A 223 -18.33 11.29 -10.79
N LYS A 224 -19.11 11.46 -11.85
CA LYS A 224 -18.72 11.04 -13.21
C LYS A 224 -17.64 11.92 -13.83
N THR A 225 -17.64 13.23 -13.53
CA THR A 225 -16.84 14.22 -14.27
C THR A 225 -15.76 14.93 -13.45
N GLN A 226 -15.93 15.04 -12.14
CA GLN A 226 -14.96 15.70 -11.27
C GLN A 226 -14.15 14.74 -10.40
N CYS A 227 -14.68 13.55 -10.11
CA CYS A 227 -13.92 12.52 -9.42
C CYS A 227 -13.20 11.61 -10.43
N ARG A 228 -11.93 11.28 -10.13
CA ARG A 228 -11.15 10.34 -10.95
C ARG A 228 -10.98 9.03 -10.18
N PHE A 229 -11.53 7.95 -10.71
CA PHE A 229 -11.33 6.60 -10.20
C PHE A 229 -10.30 5.90 -11.07
N ILE A 230 -9.18 5.52 -10.49
CA ILE A 230 -8.02 4.99 -11.21
C ILE A 230 -7.96 3.49 -10.99
N ASN A 231 -7.99 2.71 -12.07
CA ASN A 231 -7.68 1.29 -11.99
C ASN A 231 -6.21 1.09 -11.68
N THR A 232 -5.90 0.18 -10.78
CA THR A 232 -4.53 -0.07 -10.35
C THR A 232 -4.14 -1.54 -10.40
N LEU A 233 -2.84 -1.77 -10.51
CA LEU A 233 -2.23 -3.06 -10.21
C LEU A 233 -1.08 -2.84 -9.24
N VAL A 234 -1.12 -3.52 -8.10
CA VAL A 234 -0.09 -3.47 -7.07
C VAL A 234 0.68 -4.78 -7.00
N ASP A 235 2.00 -4.70 -6.80
CA ASP A 235 2.85 -5.88 -6.64
C ASP A 235 4.02 -5.56 -5.70
N ARG A 236 3.94 -6.03 -4.50
CA ARG A 236 4.97 -6.13 -3.46
C ARG A 236 4.54 -7.17 -2.44
N VAL A 237 5.43 -8.04 -2.03
CA VAL A 237 5.20 -8.87 -0.85
C VAL A 237 5.48 -8.03 0.39
N VAL A 238 4.49 -7.90 1.26
CA VAL A 238 4.60 -7.26 2.56
C VAL A 238 4.22 -8.30 3.60
N SER A 239 5.23 -8.89 4.23
CA SER A 239 5.07 -9.94 5.26
C SER A 239 4.52 -9.39 6.58
N GLY A 240 4.69 -8.09 6.80
CA GLY A 240 4.12 -7.37 7.93
C GLY A 240 4.99 -7.38 9.17
N TYR A 241 4.36 -7.42 10.36
CA TYR A 241 5.08 -7.36 11.62
C TYR A 241 5.89 -8.64 11.87
N PRO A 242 7.18 -8.57 12.23
CA PRO A 242 8.07 -9.73 12.41
C PRO A 242 7.82 -10.42 13.75
N LYS A 243 6.70 -11.15 13.88
CA LYS A 243 6.19 -11.70 15.16
C LYS A 243 7.18 -12.62 15.85
N ASP A 244 7.90 -13.42 15.08
CA ASP A 244 8.75 -14.50 15.59
C ASP A 244 10.09 -13.98 16.14
N ASN A 245 10.57 -12.85 15.65
CA ASN A 245 11.85 -12.25 16.01
C ASN A 245 11.77 -10.74 16.35
N ALA A 246 10.58 -10.24 16.67
CA ALA A 246 10.37 -8.81 16.94
C ALA A 246 11.34 -8.24 18.00
N ALA A 247 11.61 -8.98 19.07
CA ALA A 247 12.52 -8.53 20.12
C ALA A 247 13.99 -8.40 19.63
N GLU A 248 14.43 -9.26 18.72
CA GLU A 248 15.76 -9.19 18.11
C GLU A 248 15.86 -7.98 17.17
N VAL A 249 14.80 -7.76 16.38
CA VAL A 249 14.71 -6.61 15.49
C VAL A 249 14.69 -5.30 16.29
N GLU A 250 13.89 -5.19 17.34
CA GLU A 250 13.86 -4.03 18.23
C GLU A 250 15.23 -3.78 18.89
N ALA A 251 15.91 -4.85 19.31
CA ALA A 251 17.26 -4.75 19.87
C ALA A 251 18.28 -4.21 18.84
N LYS A 252 18.13 -4.61 17.56
CA LYS A 252 18.93 -4.07 16.44
C LYS A 252 18.61 -2.60 16.17
N LEU A 253 17.34 -2.22 16.21
CA LEU A 253 16.86 -0.85 16.00
C LEU A 253 17.21 0.08 17.17
N GLY A 254 17.24 -0.45 18.41
CA GLY A 254 17.46 0.32 19.62
C GLY A 254 16.24 1.01 20.20
N TYR A 255 15.04 0.72 19.67
CA TYR A 255 13.75 1.22 20.13
C TYR A 255 12.63 0.20 19.90
N LYS A 256 11.49 0.42 20.56
CA LYS A 256 10.27 -0.38 20.37
C LYS A 256 9.39 0.20 19.29
N ASP A 257 8.92 -0.65 18.39
CA ASP A 257 7.96 -0.29 17.36
C ASP A 257 6.92 -1.40 17.19
N GLU A 258 5.71 -1.15 17.63
CA GLU A 258 4.59 -2.11 17.53
C GLU A 258 3.98 -2.19 16.12
N LEU A 259 4.50 -1.40 15.17
CA LEU A 259 3.99 -1.26 13.82
C LEU A 259 5.05 -1.54 12.75
N MET A 260 6.20 -2.13 13.14
CA MET A 260 7.20 -2.56 12.15
C MET A 260 6.52 -3.26 10.98
N THR A 261 6.96 -2.96 9.78
CA THR A 261 6.41 -3.52 8.55
C THR A 261 7.53 -4.05 7.68
N CYS A 262 7.65 -5.36 7.63
CA CYS A 262 8.62 -6.07 6.80
C CYS A 262 8.05 -6.35 5.41
N GLY A 263 8.92 -6.40 4.41
CA GLY A 263 8.57 -6.71 3.03
C GLY A 263 9.78 -6.81 2.13
N GLU A 264 9.54 -7.03 0.85
CA GLU A 264 10.60 -7.06 -0.16
C GLU A 264 10.96 -5.66 -0.67
N THR A 265 12.18 -5.47 -1.15
CA THR A 265 12.61 -4.24 -1.81
C THR A 265 11.94 -4.06 -3.16
N PHE A 266 11.59 -5.16 -3.84
CA PHE A 266 10.81 -5.11 -5.08
C PHE A 266 9.46 -4.43 -4.83
N HIS A 267 9.07 -3.59 -5.76
CA HIS A 267 7.74 -2.96 -5.78
C HIS A 267 7.37 -2.67 -7.22
N PHE A 268 6.09 -2.78 -7.52
CA PHE A 268 5.55 -2.38 -8.81
C PHE A 268 4.13 -1.85 -8.64
N LEU A 269 3.86 -0.68 -9.21
CA LEU A 269 2.53 -0.07 -9.27
C LEU A 269 2.22 0.30 -10.72
N ALA A 270 1.13 -0.22 -11.27
CA ALA A 270 0.58 0.30 -12.51
C ALA A 270 -0.69 1.10 -12.22
N LEU A 271 -0.78 2.28 -12.80
CA LEU A 271 -1.90 3.20 -12.72
C LEU A 271 -2.48 3.37 -14.13
N GLU A 272 -3.77 3.10 -14.28
CA GLU A 272 -4.45 3.38 -15.54
C GLU A 272 -4.73 4.87 -15.67
N GLY A 273 -4.17 5.49 -16.70
CA GLY A 273 -4.33 6.92 -16.88
C GLY A 273 -3.40 7.54 -17.93
N ASP A 274 -3.28 8.84 -17.83
CA ASP A 274 -2.59 9.73 -18.74
C ASP A 274 -1.46 10.52 -18.05
N GLU A 275 -0.89 11.51 -18.72
CA GLU A 275 0.15 12.39 -18.18
C GLU A 275 -0.32 13.17 -16.93
N GLU A 276 -1.61 13.42 -16.78
CA GLU A 276 -2.14 14.07 -15.59
C GLU A 276 -2.00 13.15 -14.37
N VAL A 277 -2.26 11.85 -14.51
CA VAL A 277 -2.03 10.86 -13.45
C VAL A 277 -0.55 10.82 -13.06
N SER A 278 0.36 10.83 -14.04
CA SER A 278 1.81 10.87 -13.78
C SER A 278 2.27 12.11 -13.02
N ARG A 279 1.66 13.27 -13.33
CA ARG A 279 1.97 14.54 -12.66
C ARG A 279 1.44 14.59 -11.24
N GLU A 280 0.23 14.10 -11.01
CA GLU A 280 -0.45 14.19 -9.72
C GLU A 280 -0.02 13.10 -8.73
N LEU A 281 0.37 11.93 -9.25
CA LEU A 281 0.97 10.81 -8.51
C LEU A 281 2.41 10.60 -8.99
N PRO A 282 3.36 11.46 -8.57
CA PRO A 282 4.69 11.57 -9.17
C PRO A 282 5.66 10.49 -8.68
N PHE A 283 5.17 9.28 -8.46
CA PHE A 283 5.95 8.18 -7.90
C PHE A 283 7.04 7.69 -8.87
N ALA A 284 6.76 7.63 -10.18
CA ALA A 284 7.77 7.32 -11.19
C ALA A 284 8.89 8.39 -11.23
N ALA A 285 8.53 9.68 -11.14
CA ALA A 285 9.49 10.78 -11.05
C ALA A 285 10.30 10.73 -9.74
N ALA A 286 9.75 10.13 -8.69
CA ALA A 286 10.48 9.82 -7.46
C ALA A 286 11.46 8.64 -7.61
N GLY A 287 11.58 8.03 -8.79
CA GLY A 287 12.48 6.91 -9.07
C GLY A 287 11.93 5.56 -8.58
N LEU A 288 10.63 5.48 -8.36
CA LEU A 288 9.96 4.25 -7.98
C LEU A 288 9.53 3.47 -9.23
N ASN A 289 9.41 2.15 -9.10
CA ASN A 289 8.95 1.28 -10.18
C ASN A 289 7.43 1.39 -10.38
N VAL A 290 7.03 2.50 -10.99
CA VAL A 290 5.63 2.86 -11.24
C VAL A 290 5.43 3.15 -12.71
N VAL A 291 4.39 2.59 -13.29
CA VAL A 291 3.99 2.80 -14.69
C VAL A 291 2.60 3.46 -14.71
N VAL A 292 2.46 4.49 -15.52
CA VAL A 292 1.17 5.06 -15.89
C VAL A 292 0.91 4.73 -17.37
N ALA A 293 -0.19 4.07 -17.65
CA ALA A 293 -0.54 3.64 -18.99
C ALA A 293 -2.06 3.74 -19.22
N PRO A 294 -2.51 4.00 -20.45
CA PRO A 294 -3.94 4.07 -20.77
C PRO A 294 -4.68 2.73 -20.61
N ASP A 295 -3.95 1.62 -20.57
CA ASP A 295 -4.44 0.27 -20.30
C ASP A 295 -3.39 -0.51 -19.50
N ILE A 296 -3.75 -0.95 -18.30
CA ILE A 296 -2.88 -1.74 -17.42
C ILE A 296 -3.11 -3.25 -17.54
N THR A 297 -4.00 -3.70 -18.43
CA THR A 297 -4.30 -5.12 -18.66
C THR A 297 -3.05 -5.94 -18.97
N PRO A 298 -2.09 -5.50 -19.81
CA PRO A 298 -0.88 -6.26 -20.08
C PRO A 298 -0.05 -6.54 -18.81
N TYR A 299 0.10 -5.56 -17.95
CA TYR A 299 0.83 -5.70 -16.68
C TYR A 299 0.13 -6.67 -15.73
N ARG A 300 -1.22 -6.61 -15.67
CA ARG A 300 -2.02 -7.53 -14.86
C ARG A 300 -1.91 -8.97 -15.37
N LEU A 301 -2.08 -9.18 -16.67
CA LEU A 301 -1.94 -10.52 -17.28
C LEU A 301 -0.56 -11.11 -16.99
N ARG A 302 0.50 -10.32 -17.19
CA ARG A 302 1.87 -10.72 -16.88
C ARG A 302 2.00 -11.17 -15.42
N LYS A 303 1.56 -10.34 -14.46
CA LYS A 303 1.65 -10.64 -13.03
C LYS A 303 0.84 -11.88 -12.66
N VAL A 304 -0.42 -11.94 -13.06
CA VAL A 304 -1.33 -13.05 -12.70
C VAL A 304 -0.87 -14.36 -13.31
N ARG A 305 -0.42 -14.36 -14.58
CA ARG A 305 0.01 -15.59 -15.23
C ARG A 305 1.37 -16.09 -14.74
N ILE A 306 2.35 -15.21 -14.64
CA ILE A 306 3.71 -15.62 -14.25
C ILE A 306 3.82 -15.77 -12.73
N LEU A 307 3.61 -14.72 -11.94
CA LEU A 307 3.80 -14.78 -10.49
C LEU A 307 2.75 -15.67 -9.82
N ASN A 308 1.47 -15.33 -9.95
CA ASN A 308 0.41 -16.07 -9.27
C ASN A 308 0.25 -17.48 -9.88
N GLY A 309 0.38 -17.62 -11.22
CA GLY A 309 0.29 -18.90 -11.90
C GLY A 309 1.37 -19.89 -11.46
N THR A 310 2.63 -19.42 -11.36
CA THR A 310 3.74 -20.25 -10.86
C THR A 310 3.51 -20.67 -9.42
N HIS A 311 3.10 -19.74 -8.55
CA HIS A 311 2.80 -20.07 -7.16
C HIS A 311 1.69 -21.14 -7.07
N THR A 312 0.58 -20.93 -7.76
CA THR A 312 -0.58 -21.83 -7.72
C THR A 312 -0.26 -23.23 -8.28
N SER A 313 0.54 -23.33 -9.34
CA SER A 313 0.87 -24.62 -9.97
C SER A 313 1.93 -25.43 -9.20
N ASN A 314 2.81 -24.76 -8.44
CA ASN A 314 3.98 -25.43 -7.86
C ASN A 314 3.92 -25.60 -6.34
N VAL A 315 3.37 -24.65 -5.59
CA VAL A 315 3.34 -24.68 -4.13
C VAL A 315 2.67 -25.93 -3.55
N PRO A 316 1.50 -26.39 -4.07
CA PRO A 316 0.90 -27.62 -3.55
C PRO A 316 1.80 -28.86 -3.70
N ALA A 317 2.51 -28.97 -4.82
CA ALA A 317 3.44 -30.08 -5.08
C ALA A 317 4.68 -30.00 -4.16
N ALA A 318 5.24 -28.81 -3.99
CA ALA A 318 6.37 -28.55 -3.11
C ALA A 318 6.03 -28.87 -1.64
N PHE A 319 4.85 -28.44 -1.18
CA PHE A 319 4.37 -28.74 0.16
C PHE A 319 4.22 -30.24 0.40
N LEU A 320 3.65 -30.97 -0.56
CA LEU A 320 3.56 -32.45 -0.48
C LEU A 320 4.92 -33.13 -0.52
N ALA A 321 5.94 -32.50 -1.09
CA ALA A 321 7.32 -32.96 -1.08
C ALA A 321 8.07 -32.64 0.23
N GLY A 322 7.41 -31.95 1.20
CA GLY A 322 7.98 -31.59 2.50
C GLY A 322 8.78 -30.28 2.49
N LEU A 323 8.51 -29.38 1.53
CA LEU A 323 9.13 -28.06 1.44
C LEU A 323 8.13 -27.02 1.98
N ASP A 324 8.53 -26.26 3.00
CA ASP A 324 7.65 -25.36 3.74
C ASP A 324 7.61 -23.94 3.16
N THR A 325 8.64 -23.54 2.41
CA THR A 325 8.76 -22.16 1.88
C THR A 325 9.02 -22.16 0.38
N VAL A 326 8.77 -21.02 -0.26
CA VAL A 326 8.92 -20.85 -1.72
C VAL A 326 10.40 -20.85 -2.13
N ASP A 327 11.30 -20.32 -1.29
CA ASP A 327 12.74 -20.36 -1.53
C ASP A 327 13.28 -21.80 -1.48
N GLN A 328 12.80 -22.62 -0.52
CA GLN A 328 13.10 -24.05 -0.50
C GLN A 328 12.62 -24.76 -1.78
N MET A 329 11.40 -24.46 -2.23
CA MET A 329 10.87 -24.97 -3.50
C MET A 329 11.77 -24.59 -4.68
N MET A 330 12.25 -23.36 -4.76
CA MET A 330 13.09 -22.88 -5.86
C MET A 330 14.52 -23.43 -5.80
N SER A 331 15.02 -23.77 -4.61
CA SER A 331 16.36 -24.28 -4.36
C SER A 331 16.42 -25.81 -4.53
N ASP A 332 15.31 -26.52 -4.37
CA ASP A 332 15.26 -27.97 -4.57
C ASP A 332 15.46 -28.35 -6.06
N PRO A 333 16.32 -29.35 -6.35
CA PRO A 333 16.66 -29.70 -7.73
C PRO A 333 15.49 -30.17 -8.59
N VAL A 334 14.45 -30.73 -7.99
CA VAL A 334 13.28 -31.26 -8.72
C VAL A 334 12.21 -30.17 -8.86
N THR A 335 11.74 -29.62 -7.75
CA THR A 335 10.65 -28.63 -7.74
C THR A 335 11.10 -27.30 -8.34
N GLY A 336 12.33 -26.85 -8.09
CA GLY A 336 12.86 -25.62 -8.70
C GLY A 336 13.06 -25.73 -10.20
N LYS A 337 13.48 -26.89 -10.72
CA LYS A 337 13.51 -27.14 -12.15
C LYS A 337 12.10 -27.17 -12.76
N PHE A 338 11.17 -27.82 -12.08
CA PHE A 338 9.77 -27.84 -12.50
C PHE A 338 9.15 -26.45 -12.55
N ALA A 339 9.36 -25.64 -11.51
CA ALA A 339 8.85 -24.27 -11.47
C ALA A 339 9.38 -23.42 -12.64
N ARG A 340 10.68 -23.49 -12.93
CA ARG A 340 11.28 -22.80 -14.08
C ARG A 340 10.72 -23.30 -15.42
N SER A 341 10.54 -24.61 -15.58
CA SER A 341 9.94 -25.17 -16.81
C SER A 341 8.49 -24.67 -16.98
N VAL A 342 7.68 -24.66 -15.93
CA VAL A 342 6.33 -24.11 -15.98
C VAL A 342 6.33 -22.64 -16.42
N ILE A 343 7.25 -21.82 -15.90
CA ILE A 343 7.35 -20.41 -16.25
C ILE A 343 7.73 -20.23 -17.72
N TYR A 344 8.88 -20.80 -18.12
CA TYR A 344 9.51 -20.46 -19.40
C TYR A 344 9.01 -21.31 -20.57
N ASP A 345 8.64 -22.57 -20.34
CA ASP A 345 8.25 -23.50 -21.39
C ASP A 345 6.72 -23.59 -21.57
N GLU A 346 5.93 -23.23 -20.54
CA GLU A 346 4.47 -23.34 -20.60
C GLU A 346 3.76 -22.00 -20.49
N ILE A 347 4.02 -21.19 -19.44
CA ILE A 347 3.28 -19.93 -19.20
C ILE A 347 3.66 -18.88 -20.24
N ILE A 348 4.95 -18.57 -20.40
CA ILE A 348 5.40 -17.51 -21.31
C ILE A 348 4.92 -17.74 -22.74
N PRO A 349 5.06 -18.95 -23.33
CA PRO A 349 4.56 -19.20 -24.70
C PRO A 349 3.04 -19.09 -24.85
N ALA A 350 2.28 -19.31 -23.76
CA ALA A 350 0.81 -19.27 -23.78
C ALA A 350 0.23 -17.85 -23.59
N VAL A 351 1.04 -16.87 -23.18
CA VAL A 351 0.58 -15.50 -22.95
C VAL A 351 0.85 -14.65 -24.18
N ASN A 352 -0.21 -14.11 -24.78
CA ASN A 352 -0.10 -13.25 -25.98
C ASN A 352 0.27 -11.81 -25.60
N LEU A 353 1.52 -11.60 -25.15
CA LEU A 353 2.13 -10.30 -24.83
C LEU A 353 3.56 -10.30 -25.39
N ASP A 354 4.21 -9.13 -25.33
CA ASP A 354 5.62 -8.99 -25.70
C ASP A 354 6.50 -9.95 -24.91
N LYS A 355 7.30 -10.75 -25.65
CA LYS A 355 8.10 -11.83 -25.05
C LYS A 355 9.21 -11.30 -24.14
N GLU A 356 9.84 -10.19 -24.51
CA GLU A 356 10.93 -9.61 -23.71
C GLU A 356 10.38 -9.09 -22.37
N MET A 357 9.22 -8.44 -22.41
CA MET A 357 8.50 -8.01 -21.20
C MET A 357 8.12 -9.19 -20.28
N LEU A 358 7.69 -10.32 -20.85
CA LEU A 358 7.34 -11.51 -20.08
C LEU A 358 8.59 -12.17 -19.47
N VAL A 359 9.66 -12.33 -20.23
CA VAL A 359 10.91 -12.93 -19.74
C VAL A 359 11.54 -12.08 -18.64
N SER A 360 11.66 -10.77 -18.86
CA SER A 360 12.20 -9.87 -17.84
C SER A 360 11.45 -9.95 -16.51
N PHE A 361 10.11 -9.96 -16.58
CA PHE A 361 9.30 -10.11 -15.36
C PHE A 361 9.43 -11.51 -14.74
N ALA A 362 9.56 -12.56 -15.55
CA ALA A 362 9.77 -13.92 -15.05
C ALA A 362 11.10 -14.06 -14.30
N ASP A 363 12.16 -13.42 -14.81
CA ASP A 363 13.46 -13.39 -14.17
C ASP A 363 13.39 -12.71 -12.79
N ASP A 364 12.63 -11.61 -12.69
CA ASP A 364 12.36 -10.95 -11.40
C ASP A 364 11.57 -11.87 -10.45
N VAL A 365 10.54 -12.57 -10.95
CA VAL A 365 9.76 -13.52 -10.13
C VAL A 365 10.64 -14.66 -9.63
N VAL A 366 11.53 -15.22 -10.47
CA VAL A 366 12.46 -16.27 -10.05
C VAL A 366 13.41 -15.78 -8.97
N LYS A 367 13.94 -14.55 -9.08
CA LYS A 367 14.79 -13.95 -8.05
C LYS A 367 14.01 -13.77 -6.73
N ARG A 368 12.82 -13.20 -6.78
CA ARG A 368 11.95 -12.98 -5.62
C ARG A 368 11.59 -14.29 -4.91
N PHE A 369 11.23 -15.32 -5.67
CA PHE A 369 10.91 -16.64 -5.12
C PHE A 369 12.12 -17.38 -4.53
N SER A 370 13.33 -17.02 -4.95
CA SER A 370 14.57 -17.61 -4.45
C SER A 370 15.18 -16.84 -3.28
N ASP A 371 14.53 -15.77 -2.82
CA ASP A 371 14.99 -14.94 -1.71
C ASP A 371 14.60 -15.59 -0.36
N PRO A 372 15.58 -16.05 0.45
CA PRO A 372 15.30 -16.70 1.72
C PRO A 372 14.85 -15.74 2.84
N SER A 373 14.93 -14.43 2.60
CA SER A 373 14.49 -13.41 3.56
C SER A 373 12.99 -13.11 3.51
N MET A 374 12.27 -13.77 2.57
CA MET A 374 10.86 -13.50 2.27
C MET A 374 9.92 -14.54 2.88
#